data_35391fa29b00b5108702564d26b85016
#
_entry.id   35391fa29b00b5108702564d26b85016
#
_cell.length_a   1.000
_cell.length_b   1.000
_cell.length_c   1.000
_cell.angle_alpha   90.00
_cell.angle_beta   90.00
_cell.angle_gamma   90.00
#
_symmetry.space_group_name_H-M   'P 1'
#
loop_
_entity.id
_entity.type
_entity.pdbx_description
1 polymer ?
#
loop_
_entity_poly.entity_id
_entity_poly.type
_entity_poly.pdbx_seq_one_letter_code
_entity_poly.pdbx_strand_id
1 'polypeptide(L)'
;MTRLLLFSFSFLFCLTAFAQTNNANYDSTLAKSFGADNYGMKNYVFVILKTGPAVIEKKETRDSLFAGHMKNINRLAGENKLIVAGPFGKNDLKYRGLFILDVKTIEEAKELVNTDPAVAAKIFDVELIPWYGSAALKEYLKTAEKITKHKH
;
A
#
# COMPACT_ATOMS: atom_id res chain seq x y z
N MET A 1 -12.33 -64.51 -45.80
CA MET A 1 -11.41 -64.38 -44.66
C MET A 1 -10.92 -62.93 -44.64
N THR A 2 -11.61 -62.05 -43.92
CA THR A 2 -11.33 -60.61 -43.87
C THR A 2 -10.64 -60.28 -42.55
N ARG A 3 -9.37 -59.92 -42.59
CA ARG A 3 -8.59 -59.53 -41.40
C ARG A 3 -8.90 -58.07 -41.06
N LEU A 4 -9.52 -57.86 -39.87
CA LEU A 4 -9.78 -56.57 -39.26
C LEU A 4 -8.51 -56.10 -38.54
N LEU A 5 -7.85 -55.05 -39.04
CA LEU A 5 -6.73 -54.37 -38.39
C LEU A 5 -7.29 -53.32 -37.44
N LEU A 6 -7.19 -53.58 -36.11
CA LEU A 6 -7.48 -52.59 -35.04
C LEU A 6 -6.27 -51.66 -34.88
N PHE A 7 -6.41 -50.38 -35.33
CA PHE A 7 -5.46 -49.32 -35.00
C PHE A 7 -5.80 -48.77 -33.61
N SER A 8 -4.99 -49.12 -32.62
CA SER A 8 -5.04 -48.52 -31.31
C SER A 8 -4.31 -47.17 -31.33
N PHE A 9 -5.07 -46.07 -31.32
CA PHE A 9 -4.53 -44.72 -31.27
C PHE A 9 -4.30 -44.37 -29.77
N SER A 10 -3.06 -44.56 -29.30
CA SER A 10 -2.64 -44.19 -27.95
C SER A 10 -2.46 -42.68 -27.87
N PHE A 11 -3.43 -41.98 -27.29
CA PHE A 11 -3.37 -40.52 -27.04
C PHE A 11 -2.46 -40.26 -25.86
N LEU A 12 -1.19 -39.93 -26.13
CA LEU A 12 -0.22 -39.54 -25.09
C LEU A 12 -0.59 -38.13 -24.59
N PHE A 13 -1.28 -38.06 -23.45
CA PHE A 13 -1.58 -36.80 -22.76
C PHE A 13 -0.30 -36.33 -22.07
N CYS A 14 0.46 -35.43 -22.72
CA CYS A 14 1.57 -34.72 -22.08
C CYS A 14 1.02 -33.77 -21.01
N LEU A 15 0.99 -34.22 -19.76
CA LEU A 15 0.81 -33.36 -18.61
C LEU A 15 2.08 -32.50 -18.46
N THR A 16 2.04 -31.27 -18.96
CA THR A 16 3.05 -30.25 -18.61
C THR A 16 2.84 -29.89 -17.13
N ALA A 17 3.56 -30.54 -16.26
CA ALA A 17 3.67 -30.11 -14.87
C ALA A 17 4.41 -28.75 -14.87
N PHE A 18 3.69 -27.68 -14.62
CA PHE A 18 4.32 -26.40 -14.25
C PHE A 18 5.00 -26.61 -12.89
N ALA A 19 6.28 -26.93 -12.91
CA ALA A 19 7.08 -26.95 -11.70
C ALA A 19 7.13 -25.52 -11.16
N GLN A 20 6.45 -25.24 -10.04
CA GLN A 20 6.67 -24.04 -9.26
C GLN A 20 8.13 -24.06 -8.81
N THR A 21 8.95 -23.18 -9.37
CA THR A 21 10.34 -23.04 -8.92
C THR A 21 10.32 -22.40 -7.53
N ASN A 22 10.64 -23.16 -6.51
CA ASN A 22 10.79 -22.65 -5.17
C ASN A 22 11.94 -21.63 -5.15
N ASN A 23 11.69 -20.44 -4.58
CA ASN A 23 12.71 -19.43 -4.37
C ASN A 23 13.73 -19.93 -3.34
N ALA A 24 14.98 -20.19 -3.76
CA ALA A 24 16.04 -20.69 -2.89
C ALA A 24 16.41 -19.69 -1.76
N ASN A 25 16.07 -18.42 -1.91
CA ASN A 25 16.32 -17.36 -0.93
C ASN A 25 15.10 -17.08 -0.02
N TYR A 26 14.08 -17.94 -0.07
CA TYR A 26 12.87 -17.74 0.72
C TYR A 26 13.14 -17.88 2.22
N ASP A 27 12.89 -16.81 2.97
CA ASP A 27 12.91 -16.78 4.43
C ASP A 27 11.47 -16.75 4.97
N SER A 28 11.02 -17.91 5.45
CA SER A 28 9.68 -18.09 5.99
C SER A 28 9.44 -17.29 7.27
N THR A 29 10.47 -17.05 8.08
CA THR A 29 10.37 -16.30 9.33
C THR A 29 10.17 -14.81 9.00
N LEU A 30 10.94 -14.29 8.04
CA LEU A 30 10.81 -12.91 7.57
C LEU A 30 9.43 -12.69 6.91
N ALA A 31 9.02 -13.59 6.01
CA ALA A 31 7.72 -13.53 5.34
C ALA A 31 6.57 -13.47 6.36
N LYS A 32 6.59 -14.35 7.37
CA LYS A 32 5.60 -14.36 8.46
C LYS A 32 5.63 -13.06 9.27
N SER A 33 6.80 -12.51 9.57
CA SER A 33 6.94 -11.26 10.34
C SER A 33 6.35 -10.06 9.63
N PHE A 34 6.33 -10.06 8.29
CA PHE A 34 5.73 -9.02 7.45
C PHE A 34 4.25 -9.25 7.14
N GLY A 35 3.74 -10.44 7.46
CA GLY A 35 2.39 -10.86 7.11
C GLY A 35 2.21 -11.13 5.62
N ALA A 36 3.31 -11.57 4.97
CA ALA A 36 3.32 -11.92 3.56
C ALA A 36 2.56 -13.22 3.29
N ASP A 37 1.89 -13.28 2.15
CA ASP A 37 1.37 -14.51 1.58
C ASP A 37 2.45 -15.29 0.80
N ASN A 38 2.04 -16.33 0.07
CA ASN A 38 2.96 -17.17 -0.71
C ASN A 38 3.68 -16.43 -1.86
N TYR A 39 3.22 -15.26 -2.23
CA TYR A 39 3.79 -14.40 -3.26
C TYR A 39 4.60 -13.23 -2.69
N GLY A 40 4.79 -13.17 -1.35
CA GLY A 40 5.47 -12.07 -0.68
C GLY A 40 4.62 -10.78 -0.63
N MET A 41 3.31 -10.91 -0.78
CA MET A 41 2.38 -9.79 -0.89
C MET A 41 1.44 -9.72 0.32
N LYS A 42 0.79 -8.57 0.50
CA LYS A 42 -0.30 -8.37 1.47
C LYS A 42 -1.23 -7.24 1.04
N ASN A 43 -2.38 -7.15 1.67
CA ASN A 43 -3.31 -6.05 1.48
C ASN A 43 -2.91 -4.81 2.29
N TYR A 44 -3.09 -3.66 1.67
CA TYR A 44 -2.95 -2.32 2.21
C TYR A 44 -4.13 -1.46 1.77
N VAL A 45 -4.22 -0.25 2.27
CA VAL A 45 -5.06 0.79 1.69
C VAL A 45 -4.18 1.92 1.15
N PHE A 46 -4.32 2.17 -0.15
CA PHE A 46 -3.70 3.30 -0.83
C PHE A 46 -4.63 4.51 -0.70
N VAL A 47 -4.09 5.63 -0.25
CA VAL A 47 -4.83 6.87 -0.02
C VAL A 47 -4.32 7.96 -0.94
N ILE A 48 -5.19 8.58 -1.70
CA ILE A 48 -4.89 9.79 -2.45
C ILE A 48 -5.48 10.98 -1.70
N LEU A 49 -4.63 11.92 -1.30
CA LEU A 49 -5.04 13.22 -0.80
C LEU A 49 -5.27 14.15 -1.99
N LYS A 50 -6.47 14.70 -2.09
CA LYS A 50 -6.85 15.68 -3.13
C LYS A 50 -7.09 17.05 -2.50
N THR A 51 -7.03 18.10 -3.30
CA THR A 51 -7.45 19.43 -2.83
C THR A 51 -8.93 19.37 -2.45
N GLY A 52 -9.24 19.64 -1.19
CA GLY A 52 -10.58 19.66 -0.66
C GLY A 52 -11.33 20.98 -0.94
N PRO A 53 -12.60 21.07 -0.56
CA PRO A 53 -13.44 22.22 -0.81
C PRO A 53 -13.18 23.41 0.12
N ALA A 54 -12.51 23.20 1.27
CA ALA A 54 -12.30 24.26 2.24
C ALA A 54 -11.17 25.20 1.84
N VAL A 55 -11.43 26.51 1.91
CA VAL A 55 -10.44 27.56 1.78
C VAL A 55 -10.21 28.19 3.15
N ILE A 56 -9.01 28.04 3.67
CA ILE A 56 -8.62 28.61 4.97
C ILE A 56 -7.87 29.92 4.70
N GLU A 57 -8.55 31.03 4.83
CA GLU A 57 -7.98 32.37 4.54
C GLU A 57 -6.93 32.76 5.58
N LYS A 58 -7.22 32.54 6.86
CA LYS A 58 -6.33 32.92 7.95
C LYS A 58 -5.08 32.05 7.96
N LYS A 59 -3.92 32.70 7.72
CA LYS A 59 -2.63 32.03 7.58
C LYS A 59 -2.26 31.19 8.81
N GLU A 60 -2.43 31.74 10.00
CA GLU A 60 -2.09 31.09 11.28
C GLU A 60 -2.90 29.80 11.46
N THR A 61 -4.20 29.83 11.12
CA THR A 61 -5.06 28.65 11.19
C THR A 61 -4.60 27.58 10.18
N ARG A 62 -4.28 27.98 8.97
CA ARG A 62 -3.80 27.06 7.94
C ARG A 62 -2.48 26.44 8.35
N ASP A 63 -1.52 27.22 8.85
CA ASP A 63 -0.21 26.74 9.30
C ASP A 63 -0.37 25.74 10.46
N SER A 64 -1.28 26.02 11.41
CA SER A 64 -1.60 25.10 12.52
C SER A 64 -2.18 23.77 12.02
N LEU A 65 -3.07 23.79 11.04
CA LEU A 65 -3.65 22.59 10.46
C LEU A 65 -2.60 21.74 9.73
N PHE A 66 -1.68 22.37 8.99
CA PHE A 66 -0.57 21.64 8.35
C PHE A 66 0.45 21.11 9.34
N ALA A 67 0.74 21.85 10.40
CA ALA A 67 1.58 21.32 11.50
C ALA A 67 0.92 20.10 12.17
N GLY A 68 -0.39 20.14 12.39
CA GLY A 68 -1.16 18.99 12.86
C GLY A 68 -1.15 17.80 11.92
N HIS A 69 -1.25 18.06 10.61
CA HIS A 69 -1.10 17.05 9.55
C HIS A 69 0.26 16.33 9.63
N MET A 70 1.36 17.08 9.70
CA MET A 70 2.70 16.49 9.84
C MET A 70 2.86 15.69 11.14
N LYS A 71 2.32 16.20 12.25
CA LYS A 71 2.30 15.48 13.52
C LYS A 71 1.53 14.16 13.43
N ASN A 72 0.40 14.15 12.71
CA ASN A 72 -0.41 12.94 12.50
C ASN A 72 0.32 11.91 11.64
N ILE A 73 0.99 12.34 10.55
CA ILE A 73 1.86 11.48 9.73
C ILE A 73 2.91 10.79 10.60
N ASN A 74 3.64 11.55 11.42
CA ASN A 74 4.69 11.02 12.29
C ASN A 74 4.14 10.03 13.33
N ARG A 75 2.97 10.32 13.90
CA ARG A 75 2.30 9.41 14.84
C ARG A 75 1.93 8.09 14.17
N LEU A 76 1.25 8.14 13.02
CA LEU A 76 0.82 6.94 12.30
C LEU A 76 2.00 6.11 11.80
N ALA A 77 3.10 6.75 11.39
CA ALA A 77 4.34 6.05 11.03
C ALA A 77 4.97 5.37 12.24
N GLY A 78 5.03 6.05 13.40
CA GLY A 78 5.51 5.47 14.65
C GLY A 78 4.68 4.28 15.15
N GLU A 79 3.38 4.28 14.87
CA GLU A 79 2.46 3.18 15.15
C GLU A 79 2.52 2.05 14.09
N ASN A 80 3.40 2.14 13.09
CA ASN A 80 3.48 1.23 11.93
C ASN A 80 2.15 1.09 11.15
N LYS A 81 1.29 2.11 11.21
CA LYS A 81 0.03 2.19 10.46
C LYS A 81 0.19 2.90 9.12
N LEU A 82 1.11 3.84 9.03
CA LEU A 82 1.46 4.56 7.81
C LEU A 82 2.86 4.13 7.35
N ILE A 83 2.94 3.46 6.22
CA ILE A 83 4.21 2.95 5.70
C ILE A 83 4.89 3.97 4.80
N VAL A 84 4.15 4.55 3.86
CA VAL A 84 4.66 5.53 2.91
C VAL A 84 3.78 6.77 2.96
N ALA A 85 4.40 7.94 3.01
CA ALA A 85 3.75 9.23 2.83
C ALA A 85 4.63 10.13 1.97
N GLY A 86 4.00 10.94 1.12
CA GLY A 86 4.73 11.93 0.33
C GLY A 86 3.82 12.84 -0.47
N PRO A 87 4.25 14.08 -0.72
CA PRO A 87 3.52 15.02 -1.55
C PRO A 87 3.68 14.70 -3.04
N PHE A 88 2.65 15.00 -3.82
CA PHE A 88 2.78 15.07 -5.28
C PHE A 88 3.28 16.44 -5.71
N GLY A 89 4.03 16.49 -6.79
CA GLY A 89 4.28 17.72 -7.53
C GLY A 89 2.97 18.29 -8.11
N LYS A 90 3.03 19.54 -8.62
CA LYS A 90 1.88 20.19 -9.27
C LYS A 90 1.35 19.31 -10.41
N ASN A 91 0.04 19.07 -10.42
CA ASN A 91 -0.63 18.24 -11.43
C ASN A 91 -2.08 18.70 -11.64
N ASP A 92 -2.65 18.35 -12.80
CA ASP A 92 -4.00 18.77 -13.21
C ASP A 92 -5.11 17.98 -12.49
N LEU A 93 -4.78 16.83 -11.88
CA LEU A 93 -5.72 16.00 -11.11
C LEU A 93 -5.99 16.56 -9.71
N LYS A 94 -5.33 17.68 -9.34
CA LYS A 94 -5.40 18.28 -8.01
C LYS A 94 -4.99 17.34 -6.87
N TYR A 95 -4.18 16.33 -7.17
CA TYR A 95 -3.60 15.43 -6.18
C TYR A 95 -2.53 16.16 -5.38
N ARG A 96 -2.57 16.01 -4.06
CA ARG A 96 -1.70 16.71 -3.11
C ARG A 96 -0.64 15.78 -2.52
N GLY A 97 -0.98 14.54 -2.29
CA GLY A 97 -0.08 13.56 -1.72
C GLY A 97 -0.70 12.17 -1.69
N LEU A 98 0.10 11.20 -1.28
CA LEU A 98 -0.36 9.83 -1.09
C LEU A 98 0.05 9.32 0.29
N PHE A 99 -0.73 8.32 0.78
CA PHE A 99 -0.35 7.44 1.86
C PHE A 99 -0.50 5.99 1.43
N ILE A 100 0.32 5.10 2.01
CA ILE A 100 0.09 3.66 2.02
C ILE A 100 -0.09 3.25 3.48
N LEU A 101 -1.31 2.84 3.83
CA LEU A 101 -1.68 2.43 5.18
C LEU A 101 -1.61 0.90 5.32
N ASP A 102 -0.93 0.42 6.37
CA ASP A 102 -0.88 -1.00 6.74
C ASP A 102 -2.11 -1.35 7.59
N VAL A 103 -3.25 -1.38 6.92
CA VAL A 103 -4.55 -1.77 7.49
C VAL A 103 -5.26 -2.71 6.52
N LYS A 104 -6.26 -3.45 7.03
CA LYS A 104 -6.92 -4.51 6.27
C LYS A 104 -8.16 -4.03 5.53
N THR A 105 -8.82 -2.99 6.03
CA THR A 105 -10.13 -2.55 5.53
C THR A 105 -10.14 -1.06 5.21
N ILE A 106 -11.09 -0.67 4.36
CA ILE A 106 -11.35 0.74 4.04
C ILE A 106 -11.86 1.49 5.28
N GLU A 107 -12.64 0.82 6.13
CA GLU A 107 -13.20 1.38 7.37
C GLU A 107 -12.07 1.78 8.33
N GLU A 108 -11.12 0.87 8.59
CA GLU A 108 -9.92 1.18 9.40
C GLU A 108 -9.13 2.36 8.81
N ALA A 109 -8.92 2.36 7.49
CA ALA A 109 -8.23 3.45 6.82
C ALA A 109 -8.96 4.78 6.98
N LYS A 110 -10.29 4.78 6.86
CA LYS A 110 -11.14 5.97 7.03
C LYS A 110 -11.04 6.54 8.45
N GLU A 111 -11.04 5.68 9.45
CA GLU A 111 -10.83 6.11 10.84
C GLU A 111 -9.47 6.80 11.01
N LEU A 112 -8.40 6.22 10.48
CA LEU A 112 -7.05 6.78 10.58
C LEU A 112 -6.90 8.12 9.86
N VAL A 113 -7.40 8.25 8.62
CA VAL A 113 -7.28 9.50 7.87
C VAL A 113 -8.15 10.62 8.47
N ASN A 114 -9.25 10.29 9.14
CA ASN A 114 -10.09 11.28 9.84
C ASN A 114 -9.44 11.85 11.11
N THR A 115 -8.38 11.22 11.63
CA THR A 115 -7.58 11.81 12.72
C THR A 115 -6.68 12.96 12.26
N ASP A 116 -6.57 13.16 10.95
CA ASP A 116 -5.78 14.24 10.37
C ASP A 116 -6.54 15.56 10.39
N PRO A 117 -6.03 16.62 11.06
CA PRO A 117 -6.75 17.88 11.16
C PRO A 117 -6.97 18.57 9.80
N ALA A 118 -6.09 18.38 8.80
CA ALA A 118 -6.27 18.96 7.47
C ALA A 118 -7.36 18.23 6.68
N VAL A 119 -7.54 16.91 6.91
CA VAL A 119 -8.67 16.13 6.37
C VAL A 119 -9.96 16.50 7.09
N ALA A 120 -9.95 16.56 8.42
CA ALA A 120 -11.11 16.94 9.21
C ALA A 120 -11.62 18.35 8.87
N ALA A 121 -10.70 19.29 8.62
CA ALA A 121 -11.01 20.67 8.17
C ALA A 121 -11.35 20.76 6.69
N LYS A 122 -11.41 19.66 5.94
CA LYS A 122 -11.71 19.64 4.50
C LYS A 122 -10.73 20.43 3.60
N ILE A 123 -9.51 20.67 4.08
CA ILE A 123 -8.40 21.16 3.23
C ILE A 123 -8.02 20.06 2.24
N PHE A 124 -7.99 18.82 2.71
CA PHE A 124 -7.86 17.63 1.88
C PHE A 124 -9.18 16.86 1.80
N ASP A 125 -9.49 16.41 0.61
CA ASP A 125 -10.41 15.32 0.34
C ASP A 125 -9.61 14.04 0.16
N VAL A 126 -10.21 12.88 0.44
CA VAL A 126 -9.49 11.61 0.42
C VAL A 126 -10.18 10.59 -0.47
N GLU A 127 -9.36 9.84 -1.21
CA GLU A 127 -9.79 8.66 -1.95
C GLU A 127 -9.07 7.44 -1.38
N LEU A 128 -9.81 6.40 -1.03
CA LEU A 128 -9.32 5.19 -0.39
C LEU A 128 -9.46 4.02 -1.35
N ILE A 129 -8.35 3.34 -1.65
CA ILE A 129 -8.29 2.28 -2.65
C ILE A 129 -7.67 1.04 -2.00
N PRO A 130 -8.36 -0.11 -1.97
CA PRO A 130 -7.73 -1.36 -1.58
C PRO A 130 -6.56 -1.66 -2.52
N TRP A 131 -5.40 -1.96 -1.97
CA TRP A 131 -4.21 -2.21 -2.76
C TRP A 131 -3.46 -3.45 -2.26
N TYR A 132 -3.12 -4.32 -3.18
CA TYR A 132 -2.34 -5.52 -2.93
C TYR A 132 -0.91 -5.28 -3.37
N GLY A 133 0.01 -5.19 -2.41
CA GLY A 133 1.38 -4.79 -2.62
C GLY A 133 2.39 -5.68 -1.89
N SER A 134 3.69 -5.47 -2.17
CA SER A 134 4.75 -6.22 -1.50
C SER A 134 4.72 -6.02 0.02
N ALA A 135 4.73 -7.11 0.78
CA ALA A 135 4.85 -7.07 2.24
C ALA A 135 6.20 -6.49 2.71
N ALA A 136 7.22 -6.50 1.85
CA ALA A 136 8.54 -5.92 2.11
C ALA A 136 8.53 -4.39 2.26
N LEU A 137 7.44 -3.70 1.88
CA LEU A 137 7.29 -2.25 2.13
C LEU A 137 7.48 -1.88 3.60
N LYS A 138 7.26 -2.80 4.52
CA LYS A 138 7.47 -2.56 5.95
C LYS A 138 8.92 -2.22 6.31
N GLU A 139 9.90 -2.68 5.51
CA GLU A 139 11.31 -2.32 5.68
C GLU A 139 11.62 -0.87 5.32
N TYR A 140 10.75 -0.21 4.53
CA TYR A 140 10.92 1.19 4.14
C TYR A 140 11.09 2.11 5.37
N LEU A 141 10.28 1.93 6.42
CA LEU A 141 10.31 2.81 7.60
C LEU A 141 11.66 2.81 8.30
N LYS A 142 12.26 1.62 8.48
CA LYS A 142 13.59 1.50 9.13
C LYS A 142 14.69 2.18 8.31
N THR A 143 14.60 2.07 6.98
CA THR A 143 15.58 2.68 6.08
C THR A 143 15.34 4.19 5.97
N ALA A 144 14.07 4.63 5.88
CA ALA A 144 13.72 6.04 5.84
C ALA A 144 14.24 6.81 7.05
N GLU A 145 14.13 6.23 8.25
CA GLU A 145 14.67 6.85 9.48
C GLU A 145 16.19 7.07 9.42
N LYS A 146 16.93 6.12 8.83
CA LYS A 146 18.41 6.19 8.75
C LYS A 146 18.91 7.24 7.74
N ILE A 147 18.12 7.57 6.71
CA ILE A 147 18.51 8.53 5.67
C ILE A 147 17.93 9.93 5.91
N THR A 148 17.06 10.08 6.92
CA THR A 148 16.44 11.37 7.26
C THR A 148 17.35 12.16 8.20
N LYS A 149 17.93 13.26 7.68
CA LYS A 149 18.83 14.14 8.47
C LYS A 149 18.06 15.05 9.42
N HIS A 150 16.91 15.58 8.99
CA HIS A 150 16.08 16.51 9.75
C HIS A 150 14.68 15.90 9.96
N LYS A 151 14.27 15.74 11.21
CA LYS A 151 12.91 15.29 11.56
C LYS A 151 11.93 16.47 11.37
N HIS A 152 10.79 16.21 10.76
CA HIS A 152 9.71 17.18 10.55
C HIS A 152 8.81 17.29 11.79
#